data_8ea61f0d5aa0bf1e40f613735d4f459a
#
_entry.id   8ea61f0d5aa0bf1e40f613735d4f459a
#
_cell.length_a   1.000
_cell.length_b   1.000
_cell.length_c   1.000
_cell.angle_alpha   90.00
_cell.angle_beta   90.00
_cell.angle_gamma   90.00
#
_symmetry.space_group_name_H-M   'P 1'
#
loop_
_entity.id
_entity.type
_entity.pdbx_description
1 polymer ?
#
loop_
_entity_poly.entity_id
_entity_poly.type
_entity_poly.pdbx_seq_one_letter_code
_entity_poly.pdbx_strand_id
1 'polypeptide(L)'
;MSSLDHDQHLHPSCRDKTTVTSDSSDAHELAKQPLQGLKLASHAVLEEAQQKGRLKCSKCGGSRMFFCYTCCSLVGVTPQDIPLIKLPVKIDIIKHPNETDGKSTAIHAKILAPSDVNIYTYPCIPDYEKEKVVLVFPGPGAVSVQDMMQCLHHQSDSKSSYTFDEPRIKRLKSEEVQDATHTAENPESGTPDGAKGLESRVFPLQKVVFIDSTWNQTNKISTDERLQDLLQVELKMRKTCFWRHQKGKPDTYLATIEAIYYFLKDFHEHCLAQEYNGEYDNILFFYSYLHSVVSKAKTSAQKC
;
A
#
# COMPACT_ATOMS: atom_id res chain seq x y z
N MET A 1 -26.97 36.11 -54.34
CA MET A 1 -27.09 35.15 -55.42
C MET A 1 -26.65 33.81 -54.84
N SER A 2 -27.66 32.96 -54.75
CA SER A 2 -27.77 31.49 -54.85
C SER A 2 -27.06 30.70 -53.73
N SER A 3 -27.76 30.20 -52.75
CA SER A 3 -28.79 29.11 -52.70
C SER A 3 -28.28 27.77 -53.19
N LEU A 4 -28.40 26.81 -52.27
CA LEU A 4 -28.93 25.46 -52.37
C LEU A 4 -28.25 24.60 -51.27
N ASP A 5 -28.88 24.20 -50.22
CA ASP A 5 -29.93 23.19 -49.93
C ASP A 5 -29.50 21.72 -50.08
N HIS A 6 -29.94 20.96 -49.07
CA HIS A 6 -30.11 19.49 -48.96
C HIS A 6 -28.89 18.71 -48.46
N ASP A 7 -28.94 17.81 -47.48
CA ASP A 7 -30.00 16.89 -47.16
C ASP A 7 -29.96 16.37 -45.68
N GLN A 8 -31.13 16.09 -45.16
CA GLN A 8 -31.40 15.45 -43.89
C GLN A 8 -31.18 13.93 -44.01
N HIS A 9 -30.45 13.30 -43.07
CA HIS A 9 -30.71 11.93 -42.76
C HIS A 9 -30.88 11.75 -41.23
N LEU A 10 -32.15 11.60 -40.87
CA LEU A 10 -32.63 11.04 -39.59
C LEU A 10 -32.32 9.54 -39.54
N HIS A 11 -31.68 9.07 -38.45
CA HIS A 11 -31.82 7.71 -37.98
C HIS A 11 -31.95 7.65 -36.44
N PRO A 12 -32.58 6.58 -35.92
CA PRO A 12 -33.52 6.72 -34.82
C PRO A 12 -32.91 6.48 -33.44
N SER A 13 -33.55 7.11 -32.49
CA SER A 13 -33.56 6.89 -31.05
C SER A 13 -33.47 5.42 -30.64
N CYS A 14 -32.43 5.07 -29.89
CA CYS A 14 -32.45 3.98 -28.93
C CYS A 14 -32.24 4.58 -27.54
N ARG A 15 -33.36 4.83 -26.86
CA ARG A 15 -33.37 5.12 -25.43
C ARG A 15 -33.29 3.80 -24.71
N ASP A 16 -32.14 3.46 -24.19
CA ASP A 16 -32.02 2.55 -23.08
C ASP A 16 -31.66 3.34 -21.83
N LYS A 17 -32.68 3.52 -21.02
CA LYS A 17 -32.57 4.00 -19.65
C LYS A 17 -32.04 2.85 -18.81
N THR A 18 -30.74 2.71 -18.72
CA THR A 18 -30.13 1.98 -17.62
C THR A 18 -30.06 2.92 -16.44
N THR A 19 -30.98 2.77 -15.53
CA THR A 19 -30.96 3.38 -14.20
C THR A 19 -29.78 2.76 -13.47
N VAL A 20 -28.65 3.47 -13.46
CA VAL A 20 -27.54 3.16 -12.56
C VAL A 20 -28.02 3.61 -11.18
N THR A 21 -28.48 2.65 -10.39
CA THR A 21 -28.60 2.82 -8.94
C THR A 21 -27.21 2.98 -8.39
N SER A 22 -26.76 4.23 -8.21
CA SER A 22 -25.58 4.55 -7.45
C SER A 22 -25.78 4.05 -6.03
N ASP A 23 -24.96 3.07 -5.65
CA ASP A 23 -24.92 2.50 -4.32
C ASP A 23 -24.74 3.60 -3.28
N SER A 24 -25.74 3.77 -2.42
CA SER A 24 -25.72 4.76 -1.33
C SER A 24 -24.62 4.50 -0.30
N SER A 25 -23.99 3.32 -0.31
CA SER A 25 -22.86 2.93 0.53
C SER A 25 -21.58 3.69 0.17
N ASP A 26 -21.29 3.89 -1.12
CA ASP A 26 -20.08 4.57 -1.57
C ASP A 26 -20.08 6.07 -1.24
N ALA A 27 -21.22 6.73 -1.29
CA ALA A 27 -21.36 8.14 -0.92
C ALA A 27 -21.16 8.37 0.59
N HIS A 28 -21.54 7.40 1.43
CA HIS A 28 -21.36 7.49 2.88
C HIS A 28 -19.90 7.24 3.29
N GLU A 29 -19.18 6.40 2.56
CA GLU A 29 -17.77 6.11 2.85
C GLU A 29 -16.82 7.23 2.40
N LEU A 30 -17.14 7.92 1.31
CA LEU A 30 -16.45 9.14 0.86
C LEU A 30 -16.44 10.28 1.90
N ALA A 31 -17.43 10.31 2.79
CA ALA A 31 -17.54 11.32 3.83
C ALA A 31 -16.67 11.04 5.05
N LYS A 32 -16.19 9.81 5.24
CA LYS A 32 -15.36 9.44 6.40
C LYS A 32 -13.93 9.98 6.22
N GLN A 33 -13.52 10.80 7.19
CA GLN A 33 -12.11 11.21 7.29
C GLN A 33 -11.28 10.10 7.95
N PRO A 34 -9.98 9.95 7.60
CA PRO A 34 -9.13 8.87 8.13
C PRO A 34 -9.07 8.82 9.65
N LEU A 35 -9.26 9.95 10.34
CA LEU A 35 -9.11 10.07 11.79
C LEU A 35 -10.40 9.79 12.59
N GLN A 36 -11.49 9.41 11.93
CA GLN A 36 -12.75 9.11 12.61
C GLN A 36 -12.88 7.63 12.93
N GLY A 37 -13.23 7.33 14.20
CA GLY A 37 -13.49 5.96 14.66
C GLY A 37 -12.26 5.06 14.80
N LEU A 38 -11.05 5.63 14.81
CA LEU A 38 -9.81 4.85 14.94
C LEU A 38 -9.63 4.28 16.35
N LYS A 39 -9.15 3.05 16.44
CA LYS A 39 -8.71 2.38 17.65
C LYS A 39 -7.21 2.64 17.87
N LEU A 40 -6.87 3.80 18.36
CA LEU A 40 -5.49 4.22 18.58
C LEU A 40 -5.01 3.92 20.00
N ALA A 41 -3.72 3.63 20.14
CA ALA A 41 -3.03 3.67 21.43
C ALA A 41 -3.07 5.08 22.03
N SER A 42 -2.91 5.17 23.36
CA SER A 42 -2.88 6.45 24.07
C SER A 42 -1.73 7.35 23.58
N HIS A 43 -2.02 8.62 23.37
CA HIS A 43 -1.02 9.63 23.00
C HIS A 43 -0.29 10.24 24.20
N ALA A 44 -0.50 9.78 25.44
CA ALA A 44 0.10 10.33 26.64
C ALA A 44 1.63 10.45 26.54
N VAL A 45 2.30 9.44 25.96
CA VAL A 45 3.77 9.48 25.75
C VAL A 45 4.20 10.64 24.84
N LEU A 46 3.39 10.97 23.82
CA LEU A 46 3.69 12.10 22.93
C LEU A 46 3.43 13.44 23.61
N GLU A 47 2.40 13.51 24.47
CA GLU A 47 2.10 14.71 25.28
C GLU A 47 3.23 14.99 26.27
N GLU A 48 3.72 13.97 26.97
CA GLU A 48 4.88 14.09 27.84
C GLU A 48 6.15 14.51 27.09
N ALA A 49 6.42 13.89 25.94
CA ALA A 49 7.56 14.25 25.11
C ALA A 49 7.44 15.70 24.59
N GLN A 50 6.24 16.15 24.26
CA GLN A 50 5.99 17.53 23.84
C GLN A 50 6.24 18.53 24.98
N GLN A 51 5.86 18.21 26.22
CA GLN A 51 6.14 19.05 27.40
C GLN A 51 7.65 19.18 27.68
N LYS A 52 8.41 18.08 27.48
CA LYS A 52 9.88 18.08 27.59
C LYS A 52 10.57 18.90 26.49
N GLY A 53 9.85 19.15 25.38
CA GLY A 53 10.33 19.94 24.26
C GLY A 53 11.21 19.15 23.28
N ARG A 54 11.93 19.91 22.43
CA ARG A 54 12.75 19.31 21.36
C ARG A 54 14.09 18.84 21.92
N LEU A 55 14.46 17.62 21.53
CA LEU A 55 15.74 17.00 21.87
C LEU A 55 16.63 16.85 20.64
N LYS A 56 17.93 16.63 20.85
CA LYS A 56 18.88 16.34 19.77
C LYS A 56 18.81 14.87 19.38
N CYS A 57 18.75 14.61 18.09
CA CYS A 57 18.89 13.25 17.56
C CYS A 57 20.29 12.72 17.87
N SER A 58 20.40 11.53 18.48
CA SER A 58 21.66 10.91 18.83
C SER A 58 22.54 10.56 17.62
N LYS A 59 21.95 10.39 16.41
CA LYS A 59 22.66 10.04 15.19
C LYS A 59 23.18 11.24 14.41
N CYS A 60 22.41 12.30 14.29
CA CYS A 60 22.78 13.47 13.46
C CYS A 60 22.82 14.82 14.21
N GLY A 61 22.52 14.86 15.50
CA GLY A 61 22.50 16.08 16.29
C GLY A 61 21.35 17.05 15.99
N GLY A 62 20.53 16.76 15.00
CA GLY A 62 19.39 17.62 14.63
C GLY A 62 18.34 17.71 15.71
N SER A 63 17.80 18.93 15.97
CA SER A 63 16.74 19.14 16.96
C SER A 63 15.41 18.56 16.45
N ARG A 64 14.81 17.64 17.23
CA ARG A 64 13.60 16.89 16.86
C ARG A 64 12.65 16.81 18.05
N MET A 65 11.38 16.52 17.79
CA MET A 65 10.36 16.37 18.84
C MET A 65 10.15 14.89 19.17
N PHE A 66 9.67 14.07 18.24
CA PHE A 66 9.33 12.67 18.48
C PHE A 66 10.21 11.70 17.69
N PHE A 67 10.68 12.13 16.53
CA PHE A 67 11.50 11.32 15.62
C PHE A 67 12.37 12.18 14.70
N CYS A 68 13.45 11.60 14.24
CA CYS A 68 14.33 12.21 13.24
C CYS A 68 13.96 11.75 11.84
N TYR A 69 13.53 12.67 11.01
CA TYR A 69 13.18 12.41 9.60
C TYR A 69 14.37 11.90 8.77
N THR A 70 15.57 12.41 9.06
CA THR A 70 16.80 12.07 8.33
C THR A 70 17.32 10.69 8.72
N CYS A 71 17.29 10.38 10.01
CA CYS A 71 17.88 9.15 10.56
C CYS A 71 16.86 8.01 10.72
N CYS A 72 15.59 8.27 10.48
CA CYS A 72 14.48 7.33 10.69
C CYS A 72 14.54 6.69 12.10
N SER A 73 14.74 7.52 13.12
CA SER A 73 14.90 7.07 14.51
C SER A 73 14.07 7.91 15.47
N LEU A 74 13.60 7.29 16.53
CA LEU A 74 12.87 7.97 17.61
C LEU A 74 13.76 8.98 18.34
N VAL A 75 13.14 10.04 18.86
CA VAL A 75 13.76 11.07 19.68
C VAL A 75 12.77 11.45 20.77
N GLY A 76 13.19 11.39 22.03
CA GLY A 76 12.34 11.73 23.18
C GLY A 76 11.27 10.70 23.55
N VAL A 77 11.16 9.63 22.79
CA VAL A 77 10.32 8.45 23.06
C VAL A 77 11.08 7.18 22.67
N THR A 78 10.70 6.02 23.21
CA THR A 78 11.36 4.74 22.94
C THR A 78 10.44 3.80 22.15
N PRO A 79 10.98 2.71 21.54
CA PRO A 79 10.13 1.74 20.84
C PRO A 79 9.08 1.07 21.71
N GLN A 80 9.31 1.00 23.04
CA GLN A 80 8.39 0.42 24.01
C GLN A 80 7.21 1.35 24.31
N ASP A 81 7.38 2.64 24.05
CA ASP A 81 6.38 3.68 24.34
C ASP A 81 5.38 3.89 23.20
N ILE A 82 5.63 3.29 22.02
CA ILE A 82 4.81 3.49 20.83
C ILE A 82 4.21 2.17 20.34
N PRO A 83 3.03 2.21 19.67
CA PRO A 83 2.39 1.02 19.16
C PRO A 83 3.10 0.52 17.89
N LEU A 84 4.08 -0.38 18.03
CA LEU A 84 4.66 -1.06 16.88
C LEU A 84 3.62 -2.03 16.26
N ILE A 85 3.53 -2.04 14.94
CA ILE A 85 2.59 -2.86 14.21
C ILE A 85 3.30 -3.79 13.22
N LYS A 86 2.67 -4.95 12.99
CA LYS A 86 3.04 -5.89 11.94
C LYS A 86 2.10 -5.71 10.75
N LEU A 87 2.66 -5.59 9.57
CA LEU A 87 1.87 -5.41 8.35
C LEU A 87 1.68 -6.75 7.63
N PRO A 88 0.58 -6.94 6.89
CA PRO A 88 0.29 -8.17 6.14
C PRO A 88 1.17 -8.30 4.89
N VAL A 89 1.76 -7.20 4.44
CA VAL A 89 2.57 -7.09 3.22
C VAL A 89 3.72 -6.12 3.46
N LYS A 90 4.84 -6.33 2.77
CA LYS A 90 5.97 -5.39 2.83
C LYS A 90 5.67 -4.12 2.04
N ILE A 91 6.14 -2.98 2.53
CA ILE A 91 5.96 -1.67 1.92
C ILE A 91 7.32 -1.05 1.59
N ASP A 92 7.49 -0.66 0.35
CA ASP A 92 8.60 0.18 -0.08
C ASP A 92 8.07 1.58 -0.43
N ILE A 93 8.71 2.62 0.08
CA ILE A 93 8.36 4.01 -0.17
C ILE A 93 9.49 4.66 -0.96
N ILE A 94 9.19 5.13 -2.17
CA ILE A 94 10.16 5.85 -3.01
C ILE A 94 9.99 7.35 -2.75
N LYS A 95 10.91 7.90 -1.98
CA LYS A 95 10.89 9.31 -1.59
C LYS A 95 11.64 10.17 -2.61
N HIS A 96 11.03 11.27 -3.04
CA HIS A 96 11.72 12.25 -3.87
C HIS A 96 12.84 12.96 -3.06
N PRO A 97 14.04 13.18 -3.62
CA PRO A 97 15.18 13.77 -2.89
C PRO A 97 14.88 15.17 -2.36
N ASN A 98 14.05 15.94 -3.06
CA ASN A 98 13.64 17.28 -2.65
C ASN A 98 12.37 17.32 -1.78
N GLU A 99 11.80 16.14 -1.43
CA GLU A 99 10.68 16.14 -0.50
C GLU A 99 11.18 16.53 0.89
N THR A 100 10.59 17.63 1.38
CA THR A 100 11.01 18.23 2.65
C THR A 100 10.69 17.31 3.81
N ASP A 101 11.68 16.96 4.61
CA ASP A 101 11.55 16.07 5.77
C ASP A 101 10.35 16.43 6.69
N GLY A 102 10.11 17.70 6.93
CA GLY A 102 9.00 18.14 7.79
C GLY A 102 7.61 18.07 7.10
N LYS A 103 7.51 17.69 5.80
CA LYS A 103 6.25 17.52 5.08
C LYS A 103 5.95 16.05 4.78
N SER A 104 6.99 15.24 4.64
CA SER A 104 6.86 13.80 4.40
C SER A 104 6.21 13.12 5.60
N THR A 105 5.21 12.29 5.34
CA THR A 105 4.57 11.42 6.33
C THR A 105 5.02 9.96 6.23
N ALA A 106 5.87 9.63 5.27
CA ALA A 106 6.45 8.31 5.06
C ALA A 106 7.18 7.77 6.31
N ILE A 107 7.83 8.67 7.04
CA ILE A 107 8.58 8.34 8.26
C ILE A 107 7.70 7.71 9.35
N HIS A 108 6.43 8.08 9.43
CA HIS A 108 5.50 7.51 10.41
C HIS A 108 5.37 6.00 10.22
N ALA A 109 5.18 5.55 8.97
CA ALA A 109 5.11 4.13 8.64
C ALA A 109 6.42 3.40 8.97
N LYS A 110 7.58 4.00 8.61
CA LYS A 110 8.89 3.38 8.90
C LYS A 110 9.15 3.19 10.39
N ILE A 111 8.72 4.13 11.23
CA ILE A 111 8.92 4.04 12.68
C ILE A 111 7.94 3.05 13.30
N LEU A 112 6.69 3.02 12.87
CA LEU A 112 5.64 2.18 13.47
C LEU A 112 5.68 0.73 12.96
N ALA A 113 6.19 0.49 11.75
CA ALA A 113 6.35 -0.85 11.18
C ALA A 113 7.77 -1.06 10.63
N PRO A 114 8.82 -0.99 11.47
CA PRO A 114 10.22 -0.94 11.02
C PRO A 114 10.67 -2.19 10.26
N SER A 115 10.07 -3.34 10.54
CA SER A 115 10.36 -4.62 9.88
C SER A 115 9.70 -4.78 8.53
N ASP A 116 8.64 -4.02 8.26
CA ASP A 116 7.80 -4.20 7.09
C ASP A 116 7.86 -3.03 6.10
N VAL A 117 8.40 -1.88 6.50
CA VAL A 117 8.49 -0.67 5.69
C VAL A 117 9.95 -0.32 5.39
N ASN A 118 10.26 -0.05 4.12
CA ASN A 118 11.54 0.55 3.70
C ASN A 118 11.29 1.89 3.02
N ILE A 119 12.26 2.80 3.15
CA ILE A 119 12.26 4.09 2.44
C ILE A 119 13.52 4.15 1.59
N TYR A 120 13.34 4.38 0.31
CA TYR A 120 14.40 4.58 -0.68
C TYR A 120 14.34 6.01 -1.21
N THR A 121 15.49 6.65 -1.34
CA THR A 121 15.53 7.98 -1.96
C THR A 121 15.77 7.81 -3.46
N TYR A 122 14.86 8.36 -4.29
CA TYR A 122 15.03 8.39 -5.73
C TYR A 122 16.38 9.03 -6.11
N PRO A 123 17.16 8.44 -7.04
CA PRO A 123 16.79 7.38 -7.97
C PRO A 123 17.10 5.94 -7.50
N CYS A 124 17.39 5.72 -6.22
CA CYS A 124 17.65 4.39 -5.69
C CYS A 124 16.34 3.61 -5.55
N ILE A 125 15.88 2.99 -6.63
CA ILE A 125 14.71 2.11 -6.67
C ILE A 125 15.21 0.67 -6.76
N PRO A 126 14.72 -0.27 -5.92
CA PRO A 126 15.01 -1.69 -6.05
C PRO A 126 14.45 -2.27 -7.36
N ASP A 127 15.03 -3.36 -7.81
CA ASP A 127 14.43 -4.17 -8.86
C ASP A 127 13.27 -4.97 -8.29
N TYR A 128 12.16 -5.03 -9.04
CA TYR A 128 10.93 -5.66 -8.59
C TYR A 128 10.50 -6.80 -9.51
N GLU A 129 10.03 -7.88 -8.89
CA GLU A 129 9.32 -8.96 -9.58
C GLU A 129 7.88 -8.49 -9.83
N LYS A 130 7.56 -8.15 -11.09
CA LYS A 130 6.29 -7.50 -11.48
C LYS A 130 5.04 -8.28 -11.06
N GLU A 131 5.15 -9.60 -10.97
CA GLU A 131 4.04 -10.50 -10.59
C GLU A 131 3.76 -10.51 -9.08
N LYS A 132 4.64 -9.90 -8.28
CA LYS A 132 4.59 -9.93 -6.81
C LYS A 132 4.53 -8.55 -6.18
N VAL A 133 4.57 -7.50 -6.99
CA VAL A 133 4.68 -6.13 -6.53
C VAL A 133 3.68 -5.25 -7.26
N VAL A 134 3.05 -4.35 -6.52
CA VAL A 134 2.14 -3.34 -7.07
C VAL A 134 2.59 -1.93 -6.71
N LEU A 135 2.26 -0.97 -7.56
CA LEU A 135 2.45 0.45 -7.31
C LEU A 135 1.12 1.09 -6.97
N VAL A 136 0.98 1.65 -5.77
CA VAL A 136 -0.20 2.46 -5.42
C VAL A 136 -0.05 3.84 -6.03
N PHE A 137 -0.71 4.01 -7.16
CA PHE A 137 -0.69 5.25 -7.92
C PHE A 137 -1.90 5.32 -8.88
N PRO A 138 -2.64 6.45 -8.93
CA PRO A 138 -3.75 6.60 -9.86
C PRO A 138 -3.24 6.72 -11.30
N GLY A 139 -3.87 6.02 -12.20
CA GLY A 139 -3.53 6.04 -13.63
C GLY A 139 -4.63 5.46 -14.50
N PRO A 140 -4.61 5.68 -15.83
CA PRO A 140 -5.66 5.21 -16.73
C PRO A 140 -5.80 3.67 -16.80
N GLY A 141 -4.77 2.94 -16.36
CA GLY A 141 -4.78 1.47 -16.29
C GLY A 141 -4.78 0.93 -14.86
N ALA A 142 -4.97 1.79 -13.85
CA ALA A 142 -4.99 1.38 -12.47
C ALA A 142 -6.25 0.55 -12.14
N VAL A 143 -6.05 -0.48 -11.33
CA VAL A 143 -7.13 -1.35 -10.86
C VAL A 143 -7.47 -1.05 -9.40
N SER A 144 -8.64 -1.45 -8.95
CA SER A 144 -9.00 -1.34 -7.53
C SER A 144 -8.20 -2.34 -6.69
N VAL A 145 -8.11 -2.09 -5.36
CA VAL A 145 -7.51 -3.07 -4.42
C VAL A 145 -8.26 -4.40 -4.46
N GLN A 146 -9.58 -4.37 -4.70
CA GLN A 146 -10.42 -5.56 -4.82
C GLN A 146 -10.04 -6.42 -6.02
N ASP A 147 -9.74 -5.80 -7.19
CA ASP A 147 -9.44 -6.50 -8.44
C ASP A 147 -7.96 -6.89 -8.56
N MET A 148 -7.12 -6.24 -7.77
CA MET A 148 -5.66 -6.38 -7.80
C MET A 148 -5.20 -7.84 -7.76
N MET A 149 -5.79 -8.66 -6.89
CA MET A 149 -5.37 -10.06 -6.73
C MET A 149 -5.67 -10.91 -7.95
N GLN A 150 -6.79 -10.69 -8.62
CA GLN A 150 -7.12 -11.37 -9.89
C GLN A 150 -6.12 -11.00 -10.98
N CYS A 151 -5.78 -9.71 -11.09
CA CYS A 151 -4.81 -9.23 -12.07
C CYS A 151 -3.42 -9.85 -11.86
N LEU A 152 -2.96 -9.96 -10.60
CA LEU A 152 -1.67 -10.60 -10.28
C LEU A 152 -1.67 -12.10 -10.62
N HIS A 153 -2.76 -12.82 -10.34
CA HIS A 153 -2.87 -14.23 -10.71
C HIS A 153 -2.80 -14.43 -12.24
N HIS A 154 -3.52 -13.65 -13.01
CA HIS A 154 -3.48 -13.73 -14.48
C HIS A 154 -2.09 -13.42 -15.06
N GLN A 155 -1.32 -12.53 -14.44
CA GLN A 155 0.07 -12.23 -14.85
C GLN A 155 1.01 -13.40 -14.58
N SER A 156 0.83 -14.13 -13.47
CA SER A 156 1.65 -15.30 -13.15
C SER A 156 1.37 -16.48 -14.06
N ASP A 157 0.10 -16.73 -14.42
CA ASP A 157 -0.30 -17.86 -15.26
C ASP A 157 0.15 -17.70 -16.71
N SER A 158 0.18 -16.48 -17.24
CA SER A 158 0.63 -16.19 -18.61
C SER A 158 2.10 -16.50 -18.84
N LYS A 159 2.96 -16.50 -17.82
CA LYS A 159 4.39 -16.86 -17.93
C LYS A 159 4.63 -18.35 -17.80
N SER A 160 3.77 -19.08 -17.11
CA SER A 160 3.89 -20.54 -16.97
C SER A 160 3.66 -21.29 -18.28
N SER A 161 3.02 -20.68 -19.26
CA SER A 161 2.72 -21.31 -20.55
C SER A 161 3.85 -21.27 -21.60
N TYR A 162 4.98 -20.61 -21.31
CA TYR A 162 6.09 -20.45 -22.27
C TYR A 162 7.35 -21.23 -21.96
N THR A 163 7.35 -22.18 -21.01
CA THR A 163 8.51 -23.03 -20.72
C THR A 163 8.21 -24.50 -20.89
N PHE A 164 8.06 -24.95 -22.13
CA PHE A 164 8.28 -26.36 -22.48
C PHE A 164 8.66 -26.45 -23.98
N ASP A 165 9.91 -26.16 -24.26
CA ASP A 165 10.61 -26.75 -25.40
C ASP A 165 11.91 -27.36 -24.90
N GLU A 166 11.83 -28.62 -24.45
CA GLU A 166 12.99 -29.45 -24.17
C GLU A 166 13.61 -29.94 -25.48
N PRO A 167 14.90 -29.74 -25.72
CA PRO A 167 15.56 -30.41 -26.83
C PRO A 167 15.72 -31.89 -26.51
N ARG A 168 15.09 -32.71 -27.33
CA ARG A 168 15.11 -34.16 -27.34
C ARG A 168 16.54 -34.71 -27.46
N ILE A 169 17.16 -35.07 -26.35
CA ILE A 169 18.45 -35.79 -26.32
C ILE A 169 18.19 -37.28 -26.51
N LYS A 170 18.78 -37.83 -27.56
CA LYS A 170 18.73 -39.23 -27.92
C LYS A 170 19.40 -40.12 -26.88
N ARG A 171 18.65 -41.12 -26.48
CA ARG A 171 19.00 -42.18 -25.55
C ARG A 171 20.11 -43.06 -26.16
N LEU A 172 21.27 -43.15 -25.51
CA LEU A 172 22.24 -44.23 -25.70
C LEU A 172 22.08 -45.23 -24.56
N LYS A 173 21.94 -46.50 -24.95
CA LYS A 173 21.87 -47.68 -24.06
C LYS A 173 23.28 -48.05 -23.57
N SER A 174 23.39 -48.51 -22.34
CA SER A 174 24.31 -49.55 -21.84
C SER A 174 23.84 -49.96 -20.44
N GLU A 175 23.32 -51.12 -20.33
CA GLU A 175 23.73 -52.41 -19.78
C GLU A 175 23.94 -52.47 -18.27
N GLU A 176 23.28 -53.43 -17.74
CA GLU A 176 23.11 -54.05 -16.43
C GLU A 176 24.38 -54.22 -15.59
N VAL A 177 24.21 -54.12 -14.25
CA VAL A 177 24.69 -55.14 -13.32
C VAL A 177 23.74 -55.19 -12.11
N GLN A 178 23.27 -56.39 -11.83
CA GLN A 178 22.53 -56.85 -10.66
C GLN A 178 23.46 -56.90 -9.42
N ASP A 179 22.99 -56.61 -8.24
CA ASP A 179 22.99 -57.63 -7.18
C ASP A 179 22.08 -57.27 -5.99
N ALA A 180 21.59 -58.31 -5.36
CA ALA A 180 20.57 -58.45 -4.35
C ALA A 180 21.09 -58.15 -2.90
N THR A 181 20.30 -57.85 -1.92
CA THR A 181 19.48 -58.77 -1.05
C THR A 181 18.93 -58.05 0.20
N HIS A 182 17.70 -58.43 0.55
CA HIS A 182 17.12 -58.66 1.91
C HIS A 182 17.05 -57.51 2.92
N THR A 183 16.01 -57.27 3.69
CA THR A 183 14.77 -57.98 4.15
C THR A 183 13.89 -56.97 4.90
N ALA A 184 12.63 -57.06 4.65
CA ALA A 184 11.42 -57.05 5.48
C ALA A 184 11.47 -56.48 6.92
N GLU A 185 10.55 -55.62 7.26
CA GLU A 185 9.33 -55.91 8.05
C GLU A 185 8.50 -54.64 8.33
N ASN A 186 7.21 -54.70 8.05
CA ASN A 186 6.16 -53.85 8.60
C ASN A 186 5.73 -54.39 9.99
N PRO A 187 5.10 -53.58 10.86
CA PRO A 187 3.65 -53.49 10.78
C PRO A 187 3.02 -52.15 11.22
N GLU A 188 1.85 -51.95 10.60
CA GLU A 188 0.67 -51.19 10.94
C GLU A 188 0.50 -50.60 12.37
N SER A 189 -0.02 -49.34 12.44
CA SER A 189 -1.36 -49.09 13.00
C SER A 189 -1.66 -47.59 13.13
N GLY A 190 -2.86 -47.20 12.70
CA GLY A 190 -3.65 -46.19 13.39
C GLY A 190 -3.68 -44.78 12.80
N THR A 191 -4.57 -44.55 11.86
CA THR A 191 -5.20 -43.22 11.66
C THR A 191 -6.01 -42.84 12.87
N PRO A 192 -6.14 -41.51 13.18
CA PRO A 192 -7.44 -40.94 12.96
C PRO A 192 -7.42 -39.64 12.12
N ASP A 193 -8.45 -39.57 11.32
CA ASP A 193 -8.96 -38.47 10.55
C ASP A 193 -8.96 -37.10 11.25
N GLY A 194 -8.79 -36.04 10.41
CA GLY A 194 -9.47 -34.80 10.69
C GLY A 194 -8.60 -33.57 10.98
N ALA A 195 -7.56 -33.31 10.23
CA ALA A 195 -7.09 -31.92 10.06
C ALA A 195 -7.09 -31.61 8.56
N LYS A 196 -8.21 -31.06 8.07
CA LYS A 196 -8.21 -30.34 6.80
C LYS A 196 -7.17 -29.25 6.95
N GLY A 197 -6.00 -29.48 6.38
CA GLY A 197 -4.93 -28.49 6.29
C GLY A 197 -5.50 -27.21 5.73
N LEU A 198 -5.43 -26.15 6.51
CA LEU A 198 -5.55 -24.79 6.03
C LEU A 198 -4.39 -24.62 5.04
N GLU A 199 -4.65 -24.91 3.76
CA GLU A 199 -3.70 -24.58 2.71
C GLU A 199 -3.34 -23.10 2.91
N SER A 200 -2.11 -22.86 3.32
CA SER A 200 -1.54 -21.52 3.42
C SER A 200 -1.72 -20.90 2.02
N ARG A 201 -2.73 -20.05 1.85
CA ARG A 201 -2.92 -19.27 0.63
C ARG A 201 -1.65 -18.45 0.48
N VAL A 202 -0.76 -18.90 -0.38
CA VAL A 202 0.41 -18.12 -0.78
C VAL A 202 -0.14 -16.94 -1.56
N PHE A 203 -0.25 -15.79 -0.91
CA PHE A 203 -0.61 -14.56 -1.58
C PHE A 203 0.47 -14.24 -2.61
N PRO A 204 0.14 -14.00 -3.88
CA PRO A 204 1.12 -13.61 -4.89
C PRO A 204 1.74 -12.26 -4.52
N LEU A 205 1.01 -11.35 -3.88
CA LEU A 205 1.50 -10.04 -3.49
C LEU A 205 2.49 -10.14 -2.33
N GLN A 206 3.73 -9.76 -2.57
CA GLN A 206 4.78 -9.70 -1.55
C GLN A 206 5.07 -8.27 -1.09
N LYS A 207 4.88 -7.30 -1.98
CA LYS A 207 5.30 -5.92 -1.71
C LYS A 207 4.40 -4.90 -2.38
N VAL A 208 4.25 -3.77 -1.72
CA VAL A 208 3.51 -2.60 -2.21
C VAL A 208 4.42 -1.40 -2.24
N VAL A 209 4.45 -0.69 -3.36
CA VAL A 209 5.26 0.51 -3.55
C VAL A 209 4.39 1.75 -3.44
N PHE A 210 4.85 2.73 -2.67
CA PHE A 210 4.26 4.07 -2.59
C PHE A 210 5.28 5.12 -3.01
N ILE A 211 4.80 6.23 -3.58
CA ILE A 211 5.64 7.38 -3.92
C ILE A 211 5.40 8.48 -2.89
N ASP A 212 6.48 8.94 -2.26
CA ASP A 212 6.47 10.06 -1.30
C ASP A 212 7.11 11.30 -1.92
N SER A 213 6.28 12.11 -2.51
CA SER A 213 6.67 13.35 -3.20
C SER A 213 5.52 14.33 -3.28
N THR A 214 5.83 15.60 -3.60
CA THR A 214 4.77 16.51 -4.02
C THR A 214 4.21 16.06 -5.38
N TRP A 215 2.93 16.28 -5.63
CA TRP A 215 2.27 15.87 -6.86
C TRP A 215 2.90 16.44 -8.15
N ASN A 216 3.59 17.55 -8.06
CA ASN A 216 4.33 18.13 -9.20
C ASN A 216 5.63 17.36 -9.52
N GLN A 217 6.16 16.62 -8.56
CA GLN A 217 7.42 15.87 -8.68
C GLN A 217 7.18 14.37 -8.93
N THR A 218 5.95 13.92 -8.73
CA THR A 218 5.58 12.49 -8.76
C THR A 218 5.80 11.87 -10.14
N ASN A 219 5.50 12.60 -11.22
CA ASN A 219 5.62 12.08 -12.59
C ASN A 219 7.01 11.54 -12.90
N LYS A 220 8.07 12.21 -12.42
CA LYS A 220 9.44 11.76 -12.64
C LYS A 220 9.72 10.38 -12.04
N ILE A 221 9.05 10.05 -10.94
CA ILE A 221 9.23 8.75 -10.25
C ILE A 221 8.30 7.71 -10.87
N SER A 222 7.03 8.06 -11.10
CA SER A 222 6.03 7.10 -11.60
C SER A 222 6.30 6.63 -13.03
N THR A 223 7.05 7.39 -13.81
CA THR A 223 7.47 7.04 -15.19
C THR A 223 8.85 6.38 -15.25
N ASP A 224 9.49 6.12 -14.12
CA ASP A 224 10.75 5.35 -14.08
C ASP A 224 10.52 3.92 -14.58
N GLU A 225 11.42 3.41 -15.44
CA GLU A 225 11.29 2.10 -16.07
C GLU A 225 11.11 0.93 -15.10
N ARG A 226 11.61 1.07 -13.86
CA ARG A 226 11.46 0.06 -12.79
C ARG A 226 10.08 0.05 -12.14
N LEU A 227 9.29 1.10 -12.32
CA LEU A 227 7.96 1.27 -11.72
C LEU A 227 6.82 1.27 -12.73
N GLN A 228 7.05 1.76 -13.96
CA GLN A 228 5.99 1.94 -14.97
C GLN A 228 5.32 0.64 -15.40
N ASP A 229 6.03 -0.48 -15.29
CA ASP A 229 5.52 -1.79 -15.67
C ASP A 229 4.88 -2.56 -14.50
N LEU A 230 4.89 -2.01 -13.29
CA LEU A 230 4.18 -2.59 -12.16
C LEU A 230 2.67 -2.40 -12.33
N LEU A 231 1.91 -3.38 -11.86
CA LEU A 231 0.46 -3.23 -11.76
C LEU A 231 0.14 -2.03 -10.89
N GLN A 232 -0.53 -1.03 -11.48
CA GLN A 232 -0.95 0.16 -10.76
C GLN A 232 -2.27 -0.11 -10.04
N VAL A 233 -2.34 0.32 -8.79
CA VAL A 233 -3.51 0.18 -7.94
C VAL A 233 -3.95 1.57 -7.49
N GLU A 234 -5.23 1.89 -7.72
CA GLU A 234 -5.82 3.12 -7.21
C GLU A 234 -6.67 2.85 -5.97
N LEU A 235 -6.65 3.81 -5.07
CA LEU A 235 -7.52 3.80 -3.91
C LEU A 235 -8.86 4.46 -4.26
N LYS A 236 -9.95 3.95 -3.68
CA LYS A 236 -11.24 4.65 -3.75
C LYS A 236 -11.05 6.08 -3.26
N MET A 237 -11.80 7.02 -3.82
CA MET A 237 -11.70 8.43 -3.40
C MET A 237 -11.98 8.58 -1.91
N ARG A 238 -11.04 9.19 -1.21
CA ARG A 238 -11.11 9.55 0.21
C ARG A 238 -10.72 11.00 0.38
N LYS A 239 -11.24 11.67 1.40
CA LYS A 239 -10.81 13.03 1.73
C LYS A 239 -9.59 12.99 2.63
N THR A 240 -8.56 13.77 2.25
CA THR A 240 -7.40 13.96 3.11
C THR A 240 -7.75 14.84 4.31
N CYS A 241 -7.20 14.51 5.46
CA CYS A 241 -7.18 15.41 6.62
C CYS A 241 -5.79 16.01 6.87
N PHE A 242 -4.91 15.97 5.86
CA PHE A 242 -3.59 16.55 5.98
C PHE A 242 -3.67 18.05 6.28
N TRP A 243 -3.08 18.47 7.38
CA TRP A 243 -3.19 19.84 7.89
C TRP A 243 -2.52 20.92 7.05
N ARG A 244 -1.74 20.53 6.04
CA ARG A 244 -1.11 21.44 5.09
C ARG A 244 -1.92 21.49 3.81
N HIS A 245 -2.41 22.69 3.50
CA HIS A 245 -3.13 22.88 2.26
C HIS A 245 -2.23 22.61 1.04
N GLN A 246 -2.68 21.72 0.18
CA GLN A 246 -2.03 21.42 -1.10
C GLN A 246 -2.60 22.34 -2.18
N LYS A 247 -1.99 23.54 -2.33
CA LYS A 247 -2.49 24.58 -3.23
C LYS A 247 -2.76 24.05 -4.65
N GLY A 248 -3.99 24.26 -5.12
CA GLY A 248 -4.40 23.85 -6.46
C GLY A 248 -4.59 22.35 -6.66
N LYS A 249 -4.66 21.57 -5.59
CA LYS A 249 -4.93 20.12 -5.63
C LYS A 249 -6.27 19.79 -4.97
N PRO A 250 -6.96 18.75 -5.45
CA PRO A 250 -8.19 18.26 -4.81
C PRO A 250 -7.97 17.81 -3.37
N ASP A 251 -9.02 17.85 -2.55
CA ASP A 251 -9.01 17.33 -1.19
C ASP A 251 -8.98 15.79 -1.11
N THR A 252 -9.02 15.12 -2.25
CA THR A 252 -8.82 13.67 -2.40
C THR A 252 -7.34 13.27 -2.54
N TYR A 253 -6.42 14.23 -2.58
CA TYR A 253 -4.99 13.94 -2.67
C TYR A 253 -4.42 13.64 -1.28
N LEU A 254 -4.29 12.35 -1.00
CA LEU A 254 -3.89 11.82 0.30
C LEU A 254 -2.42 12.12 0.62
N ALA A 255 -2.12 12.29 1.91
CA ALA A 255 -0.75 12.18 2.40
C ALA A 255 -0.30 10.71 2.32
N THR A 256 1.01 10.47 2.18
CA THR A 256 1.57 9.13 2.01
C THR A 256 1.09 8.15 3.10
N ILE A 257 1.05 8.60 4.35
CA ILE A 257 0.58 7.76 5.46
C ILE A 257 -0.93 7.44 5.39
N GLU A 258 -1.75 8.37 4.88
CA GLU A 258 -3.17 8.12 4.65
C GLU A 258 -3.37 7.10 3.53
N ALA A 259 -2.60 7.22 2.44
CA ALA A 259 -2.64 6.25 1.35
C ALA A 259 -2.25 4.83 1.83
N ILE A 260 -1.20 4.72 2.66
CA ILE A 260 -0.80 3.46 3.27
C ILE A 260 -1.92 2.88 4.14
N TYR A 261 -2.52 3.71 4.99
CA TYR A 261 -3.62 3.28 5.86
C TYR A 261 -4.82 2.74 5.08
N TYR A 262 -5.29 3.49 4.09
CA TYR A 262 -6.43 3.07 3.28
C TYR A 262 -6.14 1.83 2.45
N PHE A 263 -4.94 1.72 1.89
CA PHE A 263 -4.53 0.50 1.20
C PHE A 263 -4.59 -0.72 2.13
N LEU A 264 -4.03 -0.61 3.34
CA LEU A 264 -4.02 -1.72 4.31
C LEU A 264 -5.43 -2.12 4.74
N LYS A 265 -6.32 -1.15 4.93
CA LYS A 265 -7.72 -1.40 5.25
C LYS A 265 -8.43 -2.12 4.12
N ASP A 266 -8.38 -1.56 2.90
CA ASP A 266 -9.01 -2.16 1.72
C ASP A 266 -8.42 -3.55 1.42
N PHE A 267 -7.11 -3.74 1.61
CA PHE A 267 -6.44 -5.04 1.48
C PHE A 267 -6.95 -6.05 2.50
N HIS A 268 -7.14 -5.64 3.74
CA HIS A 268 -7.69 -6.49 4.79
C HIS A 268 -9.10 -6.95 4.45
N GLU A 269 -9.98 -6.04 4.06
CA GLU A 269 -11.38 -6.31 3.77
C GLU A 269 -11.56 -7.14 2.49
N HIS A 270 -10.82 -6.81 1.41
CA HIS A 270 -11.05 -7.41 0.09
C HIS A 270 -10.11 -8.59 -0.23
N CYS A 271 -8.85 -8.53 0.20
CA CYS A 271 -7.87 -9.57 -0.15
C CYS A 271 -7.72 -10.63 0.94
N LEU A 272 -7.72 -10.24 2.23
CA LEU A 272 -7.75 -11.20 3.33
C LEU A 272 -9.17 -11.71 3.61
N ALA A 273 -10.19 -11.04 3.08
CA ALA A 273 -11.60 -11.34 3.28
C ALA A 273 -11.97 -11.44 4.78
N GLN A 274 -11.49 -10.51 5.58
CA GLN A 274 -11.72 -10.42 7.02
C GLN A 274 -12.37 -9.09 7.36
N GLU A 275 -13.21 -9.07 8.39
CA GLU A 275 -13.76 -7.83 8.93
C GLU A 275 -12.64 -7.00 9.56
N TYR A 276 -12.56 -5.72 9.17
CA TYR A 276 -11.56 -4.80 9.70
C TYR A 276 -11.96 -4.29 11.07
N ASN A 277 -11.16 -4.58 12.08
CA ASN A 277 -11.39 -4.22 13.48
C ASN A 277 -10.38 -3.21 14.04
N GLY A 278 -9.63 -2.52 13.19
CA GLY A 278 -8.63 -1.52 13.58
C GLY A 278 -7.21 -2.06 13.66
N GLU A 279 -6.91 -3.19 13.00
CA GLU A 279 -5.61 -3.88 13.03
C GLU A 279 -4.45 -2.96 12.64
N TYR A 280 -4.71 -2.00 11.74
CA TYR A 280 -3.68 -1.07 11.24
C TYR A 280 -3.91 0.39 11.64
N ASP A 281 -4.90 0.68 12.50
CA ASP A 281 -5.21 2.06 12.89
C ASP A 281 -4.00 2.79 13.48
N ASN A 282 -3.19 2.08 14.23
CA ASN A 282 -1.99 2.64 14.82
C ASN A 282 -0.92 3.09 13.81
N ILE A 283 -1.05 2.80 12.50
CA ILE A 283 -0.19 3.43 11.47
C ILE A 283 -0.37 4.94 11.44
N LEU A 284 -1.54 5.42 11.88
CA LEU A 284 -1.89 6.84 12.00
C LEU A 284 -1.58 7.45 13.38
N PHE A 285 -0.91 6.73 14.29
CA PHE A 285 -0.62 7.18 15.67
C PHE A 285 0.04 8.57 15.73
N PHE A 286 1.19 8.76 15.09
CA PHE A 286 1.84 10.07 15.04
C PHE A 286 1.04 11.08 14.21
N TYR A 287 0.40 10.62 13.14
CA TYR A 287 -0.34 11.49 12.23
C TYR A 287 -1.54 12.12 12.91
N SER A 288 -2.34 11.35 13.64
CA SER A 288 -3.52 11.83 14.36
C SER A 288 -3.15 12.79 15.50
N TYR A 289 -2.07 12.48 16.23
CA TYR A 289 -1.55 13.39 17.25
C TYR A 289 -1.13 14.73 16.67
N LEU A 290 -0.28 14.72 15.64
CA LEU A 290 0.18 15.94 14.99
C LEU A 290 -0.97 16.73 14.37
N HIS A 291 -1.97 16.05 13.79
CA HIS A 291 -3.18 16.69 13.30
C HIS A 291 -3.90 17.45 14.43
N SER A 292 -4.10 16.81 15.58
CA SER A 292 -4.77 17.43 16.74
C SER A 292 -4.01 18.67 17.27
N VAL A 293 -2.68 18.58 17.39
CA VAL A 293 -1.83 19.68 17.84
C VAL A 293 -1.92 20.88 16.88
N VAL A 294 -1.80 20.63 15.57
CA VAL A 294 -1.86 21.70 14.57
C VAL A 294 -3.26 22.31 14.49
N SER A 295 -4.31 21.50 14.59
CA SER A 295 -5.70 21.98 14.56
C SER A 295 -6.01 22.88 15.77
N LYS A 296 -5.59 22.47 16.97
CA LYS A 296 -5.72 23.30 18.19
C LYS A 296 -4.99 24.64 18.04
N ALA A 297 -3.76 24.63 17.51
CA ALA A 297 -2.98 25.85 17.31
C ALA A 297 -3.65 26.80 16.30
N LYS A 298 -4.24 26.29 15.21
CA LYS A 298 -4.98 27.12 14.24
C LYS A 298 -6.22 27.76 14.86
N THR A 299 -6.99 27.00 15.64
CA THR A 299 -8.20 27.50 16.30
C THR A 299 -7.86 28.59 17.33
N SER A 300 -6.75 28.45 18.05
CA SER A 300 -6.29 29.46 19.00
C SER A 300 -5.83 30.73 18.30
N ALA A 301 -5.14 30.62 17.16
CA ALA A 301 -4.69 31.77 16.37
C ALA A 301 -5.84 32.55 15.68
N GLN A 302 -7.00 31.94 15.47
CA GLN A 302 -8.18 32.60 14.90
C GLN A 302 -9.00 33.34 15.95
N LYS A 303 -8.77 33.12 17.24
CA LYS A 303 -9.49 33.77 18.36
C LYS A 303 -8.77 35.01 18.90
N CYS A 304 -7.55 35.28 18.47
CA CYS A 304 -6.79 36.51 18.72
C CYS A 304 -6.91 37.45 17.51
#